data_2ebc4e66f3cda7804293b47e23ee6ac8
#
_entry.id   2ebc4e66f3cda7804293b47e23ee6ac8
#
_cell.length_a   1.000
_cell.length_b   1.000
_cell.length_c   1.000
_cell.angle_alpha   90.00
_cell.angle_beta   90.00
_cell.angle_gamma   90.00
#
_symmetry.space_group_name_H-M   'P 1'
#
loop_
_entity.id
_entity.type
_entity.pdbx_description
1 polymer ?
#
loop_
_entity_poly.entity_id
_entity_poly.type
_entity_poly.pdbx_seq_one_letter_code
_entity_poly.pdbx_strand_id
1 'polypeptide(L)'
;MGFRINTNVAALNAKANADLNSKSLDASLSRLSSGLRINSAADDASGMAIADSLRSQANTLGQAISNGNDALGILQTADKAMDEQLKILDTIKTKATQAAQDGQSLKTRTMLQADINRLMEELDNIANTTSFNGKQLLSGNFINQEFQIGASSNQTIKATIGATQSSKIGLTRFETGGRISSSGEVQFTLKNYNGIDDFQFQKVVISTSVGTGLGALADEINKNADKTGVRATFTVETRGIAAVGAGATSDDFAINGVKIGKVDYKDGDANGALVAAINSVKDTTGVEASIDANGQLLLTSREGRGIKIDGNIGGGAFINADMKENYGRLSLVKNDGKDILISGSNLSSAGFGATQFISQASVSLRESKGQIDANIADAMGFGSANKGVVLGGYSSVSAYMSSTGSGFSSGSGYSVGSGKNYSTGFANAIAISAASQLSTVYNVSAGSGFSSGSTLSQFATMKTTAFGVKDETAGVTTLKGAMAVMDIAETAITNLDQIRADIGSVQNQVTSTINNITVTQVNVKAAESQIRDVDFAAESANYSKANILAQSGSYAMAQANSVQQNVLRLLQ
;
A
#
# COMPACT_ATOMS: atom_id res chain seq x y z
N MET A 1 -93.49 40.87 -12.45
CA MET A 1 -92.30 41.22 -13.28
C MET A 1 -92.84 41.78 -14.59
N GLY A 2 -92.56 43.06 -14.91
CA GLY A 2 -93.01 43.67 -16.18
C GLY A 2 -92.32 42.98 -17.37
N PHE A 3 -93.14 42.60 -18.35
CA PHE A 3 -92.66 42.04 -19.61
C PHE A 3 -91.97 43.16 -20.42
N ARG A 4 -90.64 43.08 -20.53
CA ARG A 4 -89.83 43.96 -21.39
C ARG A 4 -89.56 43.23 -22.70
N ILE A 5 -90.06 43.75 -23.81
CA ILE A 5 -90.02 43.11 -25.14
C ILE A 5 -88.65 43.24 -25.79
N ASN A 6 -87.92 44.34 -25.52
CA ASN A 6 -86.59 44.58 -26.12
C ASN A 6 -85.41 43.86 -25.45
N THR A 7 -85.62 43.28 -24.27
CA THR A 7 -84.51 42.60 -23.56
C THR A 7 -85.07 41.33 -22.92
N ASN A 8 -84.66 40.17 -23.47
CA ASN A 8 -84.97 38.85 -22.90
C ASN A 8 -84.00 38.48 -21.80
N VAL A 9 -84.24 38.96 -20.55
CA VAL A 9 -83.42 38.70 -19.40
C VAL A 9 -83.33 37.19 -19.08
N ALA A 10 -84.46 36.46 -19.30
CA ALA A 10 -84.47 35.01 -19.09
C ALA A 10 -83.54 34.26 -20.07
N ALA A 11 -83.54 34.65 -21.36
CA ALA A 11 -82.68 34.08 -22.37
C ALA A 11 -81.22 34.47 -22.15
N LEU A 12 -80.91 35.70 -21.69
CA LEU A 12 -79.57 36.14 -21.35
C LEU A 12 -79.04 35.38 -20.14
N ASN A 13 -79.84 35.16 -19.09
CA ASN A 13 -79.43 34.31 -17.95
C ASN A 13 -79.22 32.84 -18.36
N ALA A 14 -80.17 32.32 -19.20
CA ALA A 14 -79.99 30.95 -19.71
C ALA A 14 -78.74 30.82 -20.55
N LYS A 15 -78.42 31.83 -21.37
CA LYS A 15 -77.17 31.86 -22.15
C LYS A 15 -75.93 31.94 -21.27
N ALA A 16 -75.91 32.83 -20.28
CA ALA A 16 -74.80 32.95 -19.35
C ALA A 16 -74.50 31.63 -18.60
N ASN A 17 -75.61 30.97 -18.14
CA ASN A 17 -75.45 29.65 -17.49
C ASN A 17 -75.01 28.54 -18.46
N ALA A 18 -75.51 28.56 -19.71
CA ALA A 18 -75.07 27.61 -20.75
C ALA A 18 -73.62 27.81 -21.11
N ASP A 19 -73.15 29.05 -21.25
CA ASP A 19 -71.73 29.36 -21.49
C ASP A 19 -70.80 28.90 -20.33
N LEU A 20 -71.24 29.06 -19.07
CA LEU A 20 -70.53 28.56 -17.89
C LEU A 20 -70.50 27.03 -17.85
N ASN A 21 -71.59 26.36 -18.17
CA ASN A 21 -71.67 24.91 -18.22
C ASN A 21 -70.80 24.33 -19.36
N SER A 22 -70.76 24.98 -20.53
CA SER A 22 -69.88 24.60 -21.63
C SER A 22 -68.41 24.71 -21.24
N LYS A 23 -68.02 25.82 -20.59
CA LYS A 23 -66.62 25.97 -20.08
C LYS A 23 -66.28 24.89 -19.05
N SER A 24 -67.21 24.53 -18.17
CA SER A 24 -67.02 23.46 -17.19
C SER A 24 -66.90 22.09 -17.88
N LEU A 25 -67.67 21.83 -18.93
CA LEU A 25 -67.62 20.63 -19.73
C LEU A 25 -66.29 20.52 -20.45
N ASP A 26 -65.81 21.60 -21.08
CA ASP A 26 -64.54 21.65 -21.79
C ASP A 26 -63.36 21.44 -20.82
N ALA A 27 -63.42 22.04 -19.62
CA ALA A 27 -62.44 21.86 -18.58
C ALA A 27 -62.39 20.40 -18.08
N SER A 28 -63.54 19.78 -17.81
CA SER A 28 -63.61 18.38 -17.39
C SER A 28 -63.11 17.41 -18.49
N LEU A 29 -63.44 17.68 -19.73
CA LEU A 29 -62.98 16.92 -20.89
C LEU A 29 -61.48 17.02 -21.05
N SER A 30 -60.90 18.20 -20.89
CA SER A 30 -59.45 18.41 -20.93
C SER A 30 -58.72 17.63 -19.82
N ARG A 31 -59.26 17.65 -18.59
CA ARG A 31 -58.70 16.90 -17.45
C ARG A 31 -58.83 15.39 -17.64
N LEU A 32 -59.94 14.89 -18.11
CA LEU A 32 -60.14 13.48 -18.40
C LEU A 32 -59.23 12.98 -19.55
N SER A 33 -59.05 13.82 -20.58
CA SER A 33 -58.21 13.48 -21.73
C SER A 33 -56.72 13.50 -21.40
N SER A 34 -56.27 14.42 -20.55
CA SER A 34 -54.85 14.52 -20.14
C SER A 34 -54.53 13.62 -18.95
N GLY A 35 -55.50 13.20 -18.16
CA GLY A 35 -55.31 12.53 -16.88
C GLY A 35 -54.81 13.46 -15.77
N LEU A 36 -54.75 14.77 -16.03
CA LEU A 36 -54.21 15.76 -15.12
C LEU A 36 -55.29 16.71 -14.62
N ARG A 37 -55.33 16.99 -13.33
CA ARG A 37 -56.19 17.97 -12.69
C ARG A 37 -55.78 19.39 -13.05
N ILE A 38 -54.45 19.63 -13.14
CA ILE A 38 -53.85 20.92 -13.46
C ILE A 38 -53.20 20.80 -14.84
N ASN A 39 -53.84 21.37 -15.87
CA ASN A 39 -53.36 21.36 -17.24
C ASN A 39 -52.70 22.66 -17.66
N SER A 40 -53.12 23.76 -17.05
CA SER A 40 -52.61 25.09 -17.36
C SER A 40 -52.40 25.91 -16.08
N ALA A 41 -51.55 26.94 -16.17
CA ALA A 41 -51.33 27.86 -15.06
C ALA A 41 -52.63 28.59 -14.60
N ALA A 42 -53.68 28.62 -15.46
CA ALA A 42 -54.96 29.20 -15.13
C ALA A 42 -55.79 28.30 -14.19
N ASP A 43 -55.53 26.99 -14.16
CA ASP A 43 -56.23 26.05 -13.27
C ASP A 43 -55.76 26.19 -11.81
N ASP A 44 -54.43 26.22 -11.60
CA ASP A 44 -53.78 26.47 -10.31
C ASP A 44 -52.30 26.80 -10.55
N ALA A 45 -51.96 28.08 -10.52
CA ALA A 45 -50.60 28.56 -10.75
C ALA A 45 -49.60 28.09 -9.66
N SER A 46 -50.08 28.02 -8.41
CA SER A 46 -49.27 27.60 -7.27
C SER A 46 -49.03 26.09 -7.29
N GLY A 47 -50.10 25.31 -7.47
CA GLY A 47 -50.01 23.85 -7.60
C GLY A 47 -49.15 23.40 -8.78
N MET A 48 -49.26 24.10 -9.91
CA MET A 48 -48.43 23.82 -11.09
C MET A 48 -46.94 24.05 -10.83
N ALA A 49 -46.58 25.18 -10.20
CA ALA A 49 -45.20 25.49 -9.89
C ALA A 49 -44.58 24.45 -8.91
N ILE A 50 -45.37 24.03 -7.90
CA ILE A 50 -44.92 22.98 -6.96
C ILE A 50 -44.79 21.64 -7.68
N ALA A 51 -45.76 21.24 -8.49
CA ALA A 51 -45.73 19.98 -9.23
C ALA A 51 -44.57 19.93 -10.24
N ASP A 52 -44.29 21.03 -10.94
CA ASP A 52 -43.15 21.11 -11.86
C ASP A 52 -41.80 21.05 -11.12
N SER A 53 -41.71 21.65 -9.93
CA SER A 53 -40.53 21.53 -9.06
C SER A 53 -40.33 20.09 -8.60
N LEU A 54 -41.38 19.41 -8.14
CA LEU A 54 -41.32 18.00 -7.72
C LEU A 54 -40.97 17.08 -8.89
N ARG A 55 -41.55 17.32 -10.07
CA ARG A 55 -41.19 16.55 -11.28
C ARG A 55 -39.72 16.72 -11.66
N SER A 56 -39.23 17.95 -11.63
CA SER A 56 -37.81 18.24 -11.88
C SER A 56 -36.93 17.50 -10.87
N GLN A 57 -37.28 17.55 -9.58
CA GLN A 57 -36.57 16.83 -8.53
C GLN A 57 -36.63 15.30 -8.73
N ALA A 58 -37.79 14.74 -9.07
CA ALA A 58 -37.91 13.30 -9.33
C ALA A 58 -37.06 12.84 -10.52
N ASN A 59 -36.99 13.64 -11.58
CA ASN A 59 -36.17 13.36 -12.76
C ASN A 59 -34.68 13.44 -12.41
N THR A 60 -34.25 14.43 -11.63
CA THR A 60 -32.87 14.58 -11.17
C THR A 60 -32.46 13.43 -10.25
N LEU A 61 -33.36 12.98 -9.35
CA LEU A 61 -33.11 11.79 -8.53
C LEU A 61 -33.02 10.53 -9.37
N GLY A 62 -33.78 10.40 -10.45
CA GLY A 62 -33.65 9.29 -11.41
C GLY A 62 -32.26 9.26 -12.07
N GLN A 63 -31.75 10.42 -12.48
CA GLN A 63 -30.40 10.51 -13.02
C GLN A 63 -29.34 10.21 -11.96
N ALA A 64 -29.56 10.65 -10.72
CA ALA A 64 -28.68 10.36 -9.60
C ALA A 64 -28.57 8.85 -9.31
N ILE A 65 -29.68 8.10 -9.41
CA ILE A 65 -29.68 6.64 -9.32
C ILE A 65 -28.86 6.02 -10.44
N SER A 66 -29.00 6.50 -11.67
CA SER A 66 -28.20 6.02 -12.81
C SER A 66 -26.71 6.27 -12.59
N ASN A 67 -26.33 7.47 -12.15
CA ASN A 67 -24.94 7.81 -11.81
C ASN A 67 -24.39 6.92 -10.68
N GLY A 68 -25.22 6.59 -9.69
CA GLY A 68 -24.86 5.67 -8.61
C GLY A 68 -24.60 4.25 -9.12
N ASN A 69 -25.42 3.76 -10.03
CA ASN A 69 -25.23 2.45 -10.66
C ASN A 69 -23.96 2.41 -11.53
N ASP A 70 -23.65 3.49 -12.25
CA ASP A 70 -22.40 3.62 -12.98
C ASP A 70 -21.18 3.59 -12.04
N ALA A 71 -21.28 4.28 -10.90
CA ALA A 71 -20.25 4.24 -9.87
C ALA A 71 -20.04 2.82 -9.31
N LEU A 72 -21.13 2.09 -9.05
CA LEU A 72 -21.05 0.67 -8.64
C LEU A 72 -20.37 -0.20 -9.71
N GLY A 73 -20.71 0.00 -10.99
CA GLY A 73 -20.08 -0.71 -12.11
C GLY A 73 -18.57 -0.49 -12.19
N ILE A 74 -18.13 0.76 -11.97
CA ILE A 74 -16.70 1.12 -11.91
C ILE A 74 -16.01 0.40 -10.76
N LEU A 75 -16.56 0.48 -9.55
CA LEU A 75 -15.99 -0.12 -8.35
C LEU A 75 -15.96 -1.65 -8.44
N GLN A 76 -17.00 -2.28 -9.00
CA GLN A 76 -17.05 -3.73 -9.23
C GLN A 76 -16.03 -4.18 -10.26
N THR A 77 -15.81 -3.39 -11.32
CA THR A 77 -14.78 -3.68 -12.33
C THR A 77 -13.39 -3.67 -11.70
N ALA A 78 -13.10 -2.67 -10.85
CA ALA A 78 -11.84 -2.58 -10.13
C ALA A 78 -11.67 -3.75 -9.15
N ASP A 79 -12.69 -4.09 -8.37
CA ASP A 79 -12.66 -5.20 -7.41
C ASP A 79 -12.39 -6.55 -8.10
N LYS A 80 -13.04 -6.82 -9.24
CA LYS A 80 -12.81 -8.06 -10.00
C LYS A 80 -11.39 -8.14 -10.56
N ALA A 81 -10.85 -7.03 -11.04
CA ALA A 81 -9.47 -6.99 -11.52
C ALA A 81 -8.47 -7.23 -10.37
N MET A 82 -8.73 -6.68 -9.18
CA MET A 82 -7.91 -6.94 -7.99
C MET A 82 -8.05 -8.38 -7.48
N ASP A 83 -9.19 -9.03 -7.66
CA ASP A 83 -9.36 -10.46 -7.35
C ASP A 83 -8.42 -11.34 -8.19
N GLU A 84 -8.25 -11.01 -9.48
CA GLU A 84 -7.27 -11.70 -10.32
C GLU A 84 -5.82 -11.40 -9.91
N GLN A 85 -5.52 -10.14 -9.53
CA GLN A 85 -4.21 -9.79 -9.00
C GLN A 85 -3.89 -10.53 -7.69
N LEU A 86 -4.89 -10.75 -6.82
CA LEU A 86 -4.72 -11.51 -5.59
C LEU A 86 -4.30 -12.96 -5.89
N LYS A 87 -4.95 -13.61 -6.85
CA LYS A 87 -4.58 -14.98 -7.27
C LYS A 87 -3.16 -15.06 -7.82
N ILE A 88 -2.73 -14.03 -8.54
CA ILE A 88 -1.35 -13.92 -9.02
C ILE A 88 -0.39 -13.80 -7.84
N LEU A 89 -0.68 -12.96 -6.85
CA LEU A 89 0.13 -12.77 -5.65
C LEU A 89 0.24 -14.06 -4.82
N ASP A 90 -0.87 -14.79 -4.66
CA ASP A 90 -0.87 -16.10 -4.00
C ASP A 90 0.01 -17.11 -4.74
N THR A 91 -0.02 -17.08 -6.07
CA THR A 91 0.84 -17.93 -6.89
C THR A 91 2.31 -17.55 -6.74
N ILE A 92 2.63 -16.23 -6.70
CA ILE A 92 3.99 -15.74 -6.45
C ILE A 92 4.47 -16.22 -5.08
N LYS A 93 3.66 -16.06 -4.03
CA LYS A 93 3.98 -16.52 -2.67
C LYS A 93 4.23 -18.03 -2.63
N THR A 94 3.39 -18.82 -3.29
CA THR A 94 3.54 -20.27 -3.38
C THR A 94 4.84 -20.66 -4.08
N LYS A 95 5.18 -20.02 -5.20
CA LYS A 95 6.44 -20.28 -5.92
C LYS A 95 7.66 -19.84 -5.11
N ALA A 96 7.57 -18.73 -4.38
CA ALA A 96 8.62 -18.27 -3.47
C ALA A 96 8.81 -19.27 -2.32
N THR A 97 7.72 -19.79 -1.74
CA THR A 97 7.77 -20.86 -0.72
C THR A 97 8.43 -22.12 -1.27
N GLN A 98 8.11 -22.53 -2.49
CA GLN A 98 8.74 -23.66 -3.16
C GLN A 98 10.24 -23.43 -3.35
N ALA A 99 10.65 -22.22 -3.72
CA ALA A 99 12.06 -21.87 -3.89
C ALA A 99 12.82 -21.77 -2.56
N ALA A 100 12.12 -21.50 -1.44
CA ALA A 100 12.71 -21.44 -0.10
C ALA A 100 13.05 -22.81 0.47
N GLN A 101 12.78 -23.91 -0.22
CA GLN A 101 13.17 -25.24 0.22
C GLN A 101 14.63 -25.52 -0.08
N ASP A 102 15.37 -26.04 0.91
CA ASP A 102 16.82 -26.33 0.78
C ASP A 102 17.16 -27.32 -0.33
N GLY A 103 16.28 -28.26 -0.64
CA GLY A 103 16.48 -29.26 -1.70
C GLY A 103 16.40 -28.73 -3.13
N GLN A 104 16.10 -27.44 -3.34
CA GLN A 104 16.00 -26.86 -4.67
C GLN A 104 17.37 -26.49 -5.24
N SER A 105 17.63 -26.96 -6.47
CA SER A 105 18.85 -26.56 -7.18
C SER A 105 18.78 -25.11 -7.65
N LEU A 106 19.93 -24.48 -7.90
CA LEU A 106 19.99 -23.14 -8.49
C LEU A 106 19.20 -23.07 -9.82
N LYS A 107 19.31 -24.11 -10.65
CA LYS A 107 18.56 -24.19 -11.92
C LYS A 107 17.04 -24.14 -11.71
N THR A 108 16.54 -24.89 -10.72
CA THR A 108 15.11 -24.90 -10.40
C THR A 108 14.65 -23.53 -9.87
N ARG A 109 15.45 -22.94 -8.98
CA ARG A 109 15.17 -21.59 -8.45
C ARG A 109 15.17 -20.53 -9.55
N THR A 110 16.09 -20.63 -10.53
CA THR A 110 16.10 -19.70 -11.69
C THR A 110 14.85 -19.86 -12.56
N MET A 111 14.33 -21.08 -12.73
CA MET A 111 13.07 -21.30 -13.45
C MET A 111 11.89 -20.71 -12.68
N LEU A 112 11.82 -20.91 -11.37
CA LEU A 112 10.79 -20.30 -10.51
C LEU A 112 10.87 -18.77 -10.55
N GLN A 113 12.08 -18.20 -10.60
CA GLN A 113 12.25 -16.76 -10.75
C GLN A 113 11.71 -16.25 -12.09
N ALA A 114 11.96 -16.96 -13.17
CA ALA A 114 11.42 -16.59 -14.49
C ALA A 114 9.88 -16.61 -14.50
N ASP A 115 9.28 -17.59 -13.83
CA ASP A 115 7.82 -17.65 -13.69
C ASP A 115 7.28 -16.49 -12.85
N ILE A 116 7.93 -16.18 -11.72
CA ILE A 116 7.55 -15.04 -10.85
C ILE A 116 7.64 -13.73 -11.64
N ASN A 117 8.67 -13.55 -12.47
CA ASN A 117 8.82 -12.35 -13.30
C ASN A 117 7.64 -12.19 -14.27
N ARG A 118 7.18 -13.30 -14.92
CA ARG A 118 6.02 -13.26 -15.81
C ARG A 118 4.73 -12.95 -15.05
N LEU A 119 4.55 -13.53 -13.87
CA LEU A 119 3.38 -13.24 -13.02
C LEU A 119 3.34 -11.78 -12.58
N MET A 120 4.50 -11.18 -12.28
CA MET A 120 4.58 -9.75 -11.96
C MET A 120 4.28 -8.86 -13.18
N GLU A 121 4.70 -9.27 -14.38
CA GLU A 121 4.33 -8.58 -15.61
C GLU A 121 2.83 -8.64 -15.87
N GLU A 122 2.21 -9.78 -15.62
CA GLU A 122 0.76 -9.93 -15.74
C GLU A 122 0.02 -9.08 -14.71
N LEU A 123 0.50 -9.04 -13.46
CA LEU A 123 -0.03 -8.16 -12.43
C LEU A 123 0.02 -6.68 -12.84
N ASP A 124 1.16 -6.24 -13.39
CA ASP A 124 1.34 -4.87 -13.90
C ASP A 124 0.45 -4.61 -15.13
N ASN A 125 0.25 -5.60 -16.01
CA ASN A 125 -0.67 -5.51 -17.13
C ASN A 125 -2.09 -5.29 -16.65
N ILE A 126 -2.58 -6.09 -15.71
CA ILE A 126 -3.92 -5.90 -15.13
C ILE A 126 -4.04 -4.49 -14.53
N ALA A 127 -3.03 -4.04 -13.76
CA ALA A 127 -3.05 -2.71 -13.14
C ALA A 127 -3.14 -1.57 -14.17
N ASN A 128 -2.47 -1.71 -15.32
CA ASN A 128 -2.39 -0.65 -16.32
C ASN A 128 -3.51 -0.70 -17.37
N THR A 129 -4.08 -1.89 -17.63
CA THR A 129 -5.11 -2.06 -18.68
C THR A 129 -6.53 -1.98 -18.13
N THR A 130 -6.73 -2.24 -16.81
CA THR A 130 -8.05 -2.15 -16.20
C THR A 130 -8.55 -0.71 -16.26
N SER A 131 -9.55 -0.48 -17.11
CA SER A 131 -10.13 0.83 -17.31
C SER A 131 -11.65 0.74 -17.47
N PHE A 132 -12.33 1.81 -17.14
CA PHE A 132 -13.75 2.00 -17.38
C PHE A 132 -13.96 3.32 -18.09
N ASN A 133 -14.59 3.28 -19.25
CA ASN A 133 -14.83 4.47 -20.09
C ASN A 133 -13.54 5.32 -20.31
N GLY A 134 -12.41 4.65 -20.58
CA GLY A 134 -11.11 5.29 -20.84
C GLY A 134 -10.36 5.81 -19.59
N LYS A 135 -10.95 5.70 -18.39
CA LYS A 135 -10.26 6.02 -17.14
C LYS A 135 -9.63 4.75 -16.55
N GLN A 136 -8.33 4.78 -16.33
CA GLN A 136 -7.62 3.70 -15.64
C GLN A 136 -8.02 3.69 -14.16
N LEU A 137 -8.33 2.51 -13.65
CA LEU A 137 -8.85 2.35 -12.29
C LEU A 137 -7.75 2.02 -11.27
N LEU A 138 -6.76 1.20 -11.64
CA LEU A 138 -5.77 0.60 -10.75
C LEU A 138 -4.38 1.24 -10.83
N SER A 139 -4.22 2.26 -11.67
CA SER A 139 -2.94 2.95 -11.88
C SER A 139 -2.57 3.96 -10.78
N GLY A 140 -3.47 4.20 -9.81
CA GLY A 140 -3.31 5.22 -8.77
C GLY A 140 -3.77 6.62 -9.18
N ASN A 141 -4.35 6.77 -10.37
CA ASN A 141 -4.92 8.05 -10.83
C ASN A 141 -6.38 8.24 -10.44
N PHE A 142 -7.03 7.20 -9.90
CA PHE A 142 -8.43 7.24 -9.49
C PHE A 142 -8.55 7.69 -8.03
N ILE A 143 -8.24 8.97 -7.79
CA ILE A 143 -8.22 9.55 -6.44
C ILE A 143 -9.34 10.58 -6.33
N ASN A 144 -10.13 10.52 -5.24
CA ASN A 144 -11.20 11.46 -4.91
C ASN A 144 -12.18 11.70 -6.07
N GLN A 145 -12.48 10.65 -6.85
CA GLN A 145 -13.47 10.77 -7.92
C GLN A 145 -14.87 10.95 -7.31
N GLU A 146 -15.54 12.02 -7.74
CA GLU A 146 -16.84 12.40 -7.22
C GLU A 146 -17.95 11.88 -8.12
N PHE A 147 -18.92 11.20 -7.53
CA PHE A 147 -20.14 10.74 -8.18
C PHE A 147 -21.31 11.54 -7.64
N GLN A 148 -21.95 12.31 -8.51
CA GLN A 148 -23.14 13.09 -8.15
C GLN A 148 -24.34 12.14 -7.97
N ILE A 149 -24.80 11.98 -6.75
CA ILE A 149 -25.86 11.06 -6.35
C ILE A 149 -27.04 11.75 -5.64
N GLY A 150 -27.10 13.05 -5.71
CA GLY A 150 -28.20 13.81 -5.14
C GLY A 150 -28.83 14.81 -6.12
N ALA A 151 -30.01 15.33 -5.78
CA ALA A 151 -30.73 16.28 -6.60
C ALA A 151 -30.13 17.69 -6.57
N SER A 152 -29.31 18.00 -5.57
CA SER A 152 -28.68 19.31 -5.39
C SER A 152 -27.17 19.24 -5.67
N SER A 153 -26.61 20.39 -6.03
CA SER A 153 -25.16 20.52 -6.26
C SER A 153 -24.36 20.07 -5.03
N ASN A 154 -23.20 19.43 -5.25
CA ASN A 154 -22.28 18.94 -4.21
C ASN A 154 -22.81 17.78 -3.33
N GLN A 155 -23.90 17.12 -3.73
CA GLN A 155 -24.33 15.87 -3.11
C GLN A 155 -23.62 14.70 -3.78
N THR A 156 -22.34 14.54 -3.45
CA THR A 156 -21.45 13.54 -4.08
C THR A 156 -20.97 12.48 -3.10
N ILE A 157 -20.73 11.28 -3.60
CA ILE A 157 -19.89 10.27 -2.94
C ILE A 157 -18.51 10.29 -3.61
N LYS A 158 -17.46 10.26 -2.79
CA LYS A 158 -16.07 10.22 -3.26
C LYS A 158 -15.58 8.80 -3.19
N ALA A 159 -14.90 8.36 -4.24
CA ALA A 159 -14.21 7.08 -4.27
C ALA A 159 -12.73 7.30 -4.61
N THR A 160 -11.88 6.54 -3.92
CA THR A 160 -10.44 6.48 -4.18
C THR A 160 -10.06 5.02 -4.34
N ILE A 161 -9.30 4.72 -5.41
CA ILE A 161 -8.72 3.41 -5.64
C ILE A 161 -7.21 3.57 -5.61
N GLY A 162 -6.54 2.87 -4.71
CA GLY A 162 -5.09 2.87 -4.60
C GLY A 162 -4.42 2.26 -5.84
N ALA A 163 -3.14 2.59 -6.04
CA ALA A 163 -2.34 1.96 -7.09
C ALA A 163 -2.03 0.50 -6.73
N THR A 164 -2.23 -0.42 -7.67
CA THR A 164 -1.97 -1.86 -7.47
C THR A 164 -0.82 -2.38 -8.32
N GLN A 165 -0.01 -1.50 -8.90
CA GLN A 165 1.19 -1.86 -9.65
C GLN A 165 2.24 -2.48 -8.73
N SER A 166 3.06 -3.38 -9.25
CA SER A 166 4.13 -4.07 -8.48
C SER A 166 5.10 -3.12 -7.79
N SER A 167 5.28 -1.90 -8.32
CA SER A 167 6.11 -0.84 -7.74
C SER A 167 5.44 -0.08 -6.59
N LYS A 168 4.15 -0.28 -6.35
CA LYS A 168 3.35 0.46 -5.36
C LYS A 168 2.79 -0.41 -4.25
N ILE A 169 2.74 -1.71 -4.45
CA ILE A 169 2.30 -2.69 -3.46
C ILE A 169 3.47 -3.49 -2.93
N GLY A 170 3.29 -4.14 -1.79
CA GLY A 170 4.31 -4.97 -1.15
C GLY A 170 5.44 -4.16 -0.52
N LEU A 171 5.19 -2.89 -0.17
CA LEU A 171 6.20 -2.07 0.50
C LEU A 171 6.52 -2.68 1.87
N THR A 172 7.66 -3.37 1.92
CA THR A 172 8.17 -4.04 3.11
C THR A 172 9.41 -3.31 3.57
N ARG A 173 9.46 -2.99 4.86
CA ARG A 173 10.63 -2.36 5.50
C ARG A 173 11.56 -3.44 6.02
N PHE A 174 12.81 -3.37 5.58
CA PHE A 174 13.90 -4.20 6.07
C PHE A 174 14.89 -3.35 6.84
N GLU A 175 15.35 -3.86 7.96
CA GLU A 175 16.31 -3.20 8.83
C GLU A 175 17.26 -4.22 9.44
N THR A 176 18.54 -4.15 9.08
CA THR A 176 19.56 -5.09 9.57
C THR A 176 20.58 -4.35 10.39
N GLY A 177 20.75 -4.82 11.62
CA GLY A 177 21.71 -4.31 12.56
C GLY A 177 23.16 -4.59 12.18
N GLY A 178 24.09 -3.93 12.85
CA GLY A 178 25.51 -4.19 12.71
C GLY A 178 25.91 -5.58 13.24
N ARG A 179 27.10 -6.05 12.85
CA ARG A 179 27.69 -7.26 13.42
C ARG A 179 27.93 -7.07 14.92
N ILE A 180 27.56 -8.04 15.69
CA ILE A 180 27.74 -8.05 17.16
C ILE A 180 29.06 -8.76 17.46
N SER A 181 29.94 -8.07 18.16
CA SER A 181 31.27 -8.56 18.55
C SER A 181 31.42 -8.78 20.07
N SER A 182 30.36 -8.55 20.84
CA SER A 182 30.40 -8.73 22.30
C SER A 182 29.10 -9.31 22.84
N SER A 183 29.20 -10.16 23.83
CA SER A 183 28.06 -10.70 24.56
C SER A 183 27.42 -9.64 25.46
N GLY A 184 26.15 -9.80 25.78
CA GLY A 184 25.45 -8.92 26.72
C GLY A 184 23.96 -9.22 26.84
N GLU A 185 23.33 -8.70 27.89
CA GLU A 185 21.90 -8.75 28.07
C GLU A 185 21.25 -7.56 27.32
N VAL A 186 20.30 -7.85 26.47
CA VAL A 186 19.59 -6.87 25.63
C VAL A 186 18.14 -6.77 26.07
N GLN A 187 17.66 -5.55 26.23
CA GLN A 187 16.24 -5.27 26.31
C GLN A 187 15.82 -4.47 25.08
N PHE A 188 14.91 -5.03 24.31
CA PHE A 188 14.44 -4.49 23.05
C PHE A 188 13.04 -3.90 23.21
N THR A 189 12.79 -2.73 22.68
CA THR A 189 11.48 -2.06 22.73
C THR A 189 11.18 -1.46 21.37
N LEU A 190 10.03 -1.81 20.80
CA LEU A 190 9.50 -1.16 19.60
C LEU A 190 8.67 0.05 20.00
N LYS A 191 9.05 1.20 19.50
CA LYS A 191 8.34 2.46 19.71
C LYS A 191 7.16 2.58 18.74
N ASN A 192 6.04 3.08 19.26
CA ASN A 192 4.86 3.41 18.44
C ASN A 192 4.43 2.26 17.51
N TYR A 193 4.44 1.02 17.97
CA TYR A 193 4.17 -0.15 17.13
C TYR A 193 2.78 -0.09 16.46
N ASN A 194 1.80 0.50 17.15
CA ASN A 194 0.44 0.73 16.64
C ASN A 194 0.15 2.22 16.34
N GLY A 195 1.18 3.08 16.35
CA GLY A 195 1.07 4.53 16.17
C GLY A 195 0.94 5.32 17.48
N ILE A 196 0.79 4.68 18.64
CA ILE A 196 0.59 5.32 19.96
C ILE A 196 1.46 4.66 21.03
N ASP A 197 1.42 3.33 21.15
CA ASP A 197 2.01 2.60 22.26
C ASP A 197 3.39 2.03 21.91
N ASP A 198 4.22 1.85 22.96
CA ASP A 198 5.49 1.16 22.88
C ASP A 198 5.31 -0.32 23.30
N PHE A 199 5.98 -1.22 22.61
CA PHE A 199 6.01 -2.64 22.98
C PHE A 199 7.39 -3.04 23.47
N GLN A 200 7.49 -3.49 24.71
CA GLN A 200 8.73 -3.94 25.33
C GLN A 200 8.78 -5.48 25.34
N PHE A 201 9.84 -6.04 24.74
CA PHE A 201 10.10 -7.47 24.76
C PHE A 201 10.77 -7.89 26.06
N GLN A 202 10.78 -9.20 26.32
CA GLN A 202 11.54 -9.76 27.42
C GLN A 202 13.04 -9.58 27.18
N LYS A 203 13.79 -9.52 28.28
CA LYS A 203 15.25 -9.43 28.22
C LYS A 203 15.85 -10.74 27.70
N VAL A 204 16.78 -10.63 26.77
CA VAL A 204 17.47 -11.77 26.18
C VAL A 204 18.97 -11.60 26.33
N VAL A 205 19.65 -12.67 26.68
CA VAL A 205 21.11 -12.70 26.79
C VAL A 205 21.69 -13.14 25.45
N ILE A 206 22.54 -12.31 24.87
CA ILE A 206 23.30 -12.65 23.67
C ILE A 206 24.63 -13.25 24.13
N SER A 207 24.81 -14.55 23.91
CA SER A 207 26.03 -15.26 24.27
C SER A 207 26.25 -16.52 23.42
N THR A 208 27.26 -17.32 23.75
CA THR A 208 27.58 -18.60 23.09
C THR A 208 26.84 -19.79 23.74
N SER A 209 26.16 -19.60 24.86
CA SER A 209 25.48 -20.65 25.62
C SER A 209 24.20 -21.13 24.98
N VAL A 210 23.77 -22.34 25.29
CA VAL A 210 22.49 -22.91 24.83
C VAL A 210 21.31 -22.08 25.28
N GLY A 211 20.35 -21.84 24.40
CA GLY A 211 19.14 -21.05 24.71
C GLY A 211 19.36 -19.54 24.77
N THR A 212 20.52 -19.05 24.34
CA THR A 212 20.87 -17.64 24.27
C THR A 212 21.25 -17.23 22.85
N GLY A 213 21.56 -15.96 22.64
CA GLY A 213 22.02 -15.45 21.35
C GLY A 213 20.92 -14.81 20.53
N LEU A 214 21.24 -14.50 19.26
CA LEU A 214 20.28 -13.84 18.36
C LEU A 214 19.07 -14.71 18.00
N GLY A 215 19.23 -16.05 18.06
CA GLY A 215 18.11 -16.96 17.87
C GLY A 215 17.02 -16.72 18.92
N ALA A 216 17.40 -16.70 20.21
CA ALA A 216 16.48 -16.45 21.28
C ALA A 216 15.82 -15.04 21.21
N LEU A 217 16.57 -14.03 20.74
CA LEU A 217 16.03 -12.69 20.54
C LEU A 217 15.05 -12.66 19.35
N ALA A 218 15.39 -13.32 18.25
CA ALA A 218 14.50 -13.44 17.10
C ALA A 218 13.21 -14.19 17.45
N ASP A 219 13.30 -15.26 18.20
CA ASP A 219 12.14 -16.04 18.67
C ASP A 219 11.24 -15.21 19.57
N GLU A 220 11.80 -14.39 20.48
CA GLU A 220 11.03 -13.50 21.34
C GLU A 220 10.31 -12.41 20.52
N ILE A 221 10.95 -11.86 19.49
CA ILE A 221 10.33 -10.88 18.58
C ILE A 221 9.23 -11.57 17.78
N ASN A 222 9.51 -12.74 17.18
CA ASN A 222 8.58 -13.46 16.33
C ASN A 222 7.35 -13.99 17.09
N LYS A 223 7.49 -14.34 18.35
CA LYS A 223 6.38 -14.71 19.22
C LYS A 223 5.32 -13.61 19.34
N ASN A 224 5.74 -12.37 19.20
CA ASN A 224 4.88 -11.19 19.28
C ASN A 224 4.65 -10.53 17.90
N ALA A 225 5.00 -11.20 16.80
CA ALA A 225 4.94 -10.63 15.46
C ALA A 225 3.52 -10.23 15.04
N ASP A 226 2.51 -11.03 15.40
CA ASP A 226 1.10 -10.72 15.09
C ASP A 226 0.62 -9.42 15.74
N LYS A 227 1.18 -9.07 16.91
CA LYS A 227 0.82 -7.86 17.61
C LYS A 227 1.61 -6.65 17.12
N THR A 228 2.90 -6.85 16.86
CA THR A 228 3.84 -5.76 16.56
C THR A 228 3.98 -5.47 15.07
N GLY A 229 3.59 -6.42 14.22
CA GLY A 229 3.81 -6.37 12.76
C GLY A 229 5.28 -6.51 12.37
N VAL A 230 6.17 -6.82 13.31
CA VAL A 230 7.62 -6.95 13.05
C VAL A 230 8.05 -8.40 13.24
N ARG A 231 8.75 -8.93 12.25
CA ARG A 231 9.41 -10.23 12.30
C ARG A 231 10.92 -10.04 12.38
N ALA A 232 11.60 -11.00 12.95
CA ALA A 232 13.04 -11.01 13.10
C ALA A 232 13.65 -12.27 12.50
N THR A 233 14.76 -12.11 11.81
CA THR A 233 15.62 -13.19 11.35
C THR A 233 17.06 -12.88 11.77
N PHE A 234 17.91 -13.89 11.80
CA PHE A 234 19.29 -13.70 12.20
C PHE A 234 20.24 -14.44 11.26
N THR A 235 21.49 -14.00 11.24
CA THR A 235 22.59 -14.67 10.55
C THR A 235 23.81 -14.66 11.45
N VAL A 236 24.26 -15.85 11.86
CA VAL A 236 25.49 -16.01 12.65
C VAL A 236 26.44 -16.88 11.84
N GLU A 237 27.33 -16.23 11.10
CA GLU A 237 28.29 -16.88 10.22
C GLU A 237 29.67 -16.24 10.36
N THR A 238 30.69 -17.04 10.49
CA THR A 238 32.09 -16.62 10.41
C THR A 238 32.73 -17.29 9.20
N ARG A 239 33.20 -16.47 8.27
CA ARG A 239 33.79 -16.93 7.01
C ARG A 239 35.26 -16.59 6.94
N GLY A 240 36.07 -17.50 6.42
CA GLY A 240 37.45 -17.24 6.03
C GLY A 240 37.54 -16.22 4.90
N ILE A 241 38.62 -15.44 4.85
CA ILE A 241 38.82 -14.40 3.82
C ILE A 241 39.44 -14.95 2.54
N ALA A 242 40.01 -16.16 2.58
CA ALA A 242 40.59 -16.85 1.44
C ALA A 242 40.26 -18.34 1.51
N ALA A 243 40.50 -19.05 0.41
CA ALA A 243 40.39 -20.50 0.37
C ALA A 243 41.34 -21.16 1.41
N VAL A 244 40.87 -22.23 2.02
CA VAL A 244 41.62 -22.95 3.06
C VAL A 244 42.90 -23.47 2.46
N GLY A 245 44.07 -23.03 2.98
CA GLY A 245 45.36 -23.59 2.67
C GLY A 245 45.76 -24.68 3.65
N ALA A 246 46.86 -25.40 3.39
CA ALA A 246 47.36 -26.37 4.33
C ALA A 246 47.81 -25.73 5.66
N GLY A 247 47.50 -26.37 6.80
CA GLY A 247 47.79 -25.84 8.12
C GLY A 247 47.49 -26.80 9.24
N ALA A 248 47.66 -26.32 10.47
CA ALA A 248 47.29 -27.04 11.68
C ALA A 248 46.71 -26.10 12.71
N THR A 249 45.71 -26.56 13.47
CA THR A 249 45.17 -25.83 14.65
C THR A 249 46.14 -25.95 15.82
N SER A 250 46.02 -25.06 16.79
CA SER A 250 46.81 -25.14 18.03
C SER A 250 46.21 -26.16 19.02
N ASP A 251 47.04 -26.56 19.99
CA ASP A 251 46.60 -27.51 21.04
C ASP A 251 45.49 -26.95 21.92
N ASP A 252 45.34 -25.63 22.00
CA ASP A 252 44.30 -24.90 22.74
C ASP A 252 43.11 -24.48 21.89
N PHE A 253 43.07 -24.97 20.64
CA PHE A 253 41.94 -24.64 19.74
C PHE A 253 40.63 -25.13 20.33
N ALA A 254 39.70 -24.20 20.50
CA ALA A 254 38.39 -24.46 21.02
C ALA A 254 37.32 -23.57 20.31
N ILE A 255 36.10 -24.05 20.25
CA ILE A 255 34.94 -23.29 19.76
C ILE A 255 33.91 -23.26 20.87
N ASN A 256 33.45 -22.08 21.23
CA ASN A 256 32.46 -21.85 22.30
C ASN A 256 32.85 -22.53 23.63
N GLY A 257 34.17 -22.55 23.93
CA GLY A 257 34.72 -23.17 25.12
C GLY A 257 34.88 -24.69 25.08
N VAL A 258 34.47 -25.33 23.98
CA VAL A 258 34.67 -26.78 23.78
C VAL A 258 35.98 -27.01 23.06
N LYS A 259 36.94 -27.69 23.73
CA LYS A 259 38.26 -27.95 23.21
C LYS A 259 38.22 -28.99 22.09
N ILE A 260 38.78 -28.65 20.92
CA ILE A 260 38.97 -29.54 19.78
C ILE A 260 40.42 -30.03 19.71
N GLY A 261 41.38 -29.13 20.03
CA GLY A 261 42.78 -29.43 20.04
C GLY A 261 43.44 -29.34 18.65
N LYS A 262 44.63 -29.97 18.52
CA LYS A 262 45.40 -29.91 17.29
C LYS A 262 44.79 -30.77 16.20
N VAL A 263 44.57 -30.18 15.03
CA VAL A 263 44.08 -30.83 13.81
C VAL A 263 44.98 -30.41 12.65
N ASP A 264 45.60 -31.36 11.99
CA ASP A 264 46.36 -31.11 10.77
C ASP A 264 45.44 -31.25 9.55
N TYR A 265 45.34 -30.19 8.74
CA TYR A 265 44.50 -30.17 7.56
C TYR A 265 45.28 -29.78 6.29
N LYS A 266 44.87 -30.33 5.15
CA LYS A 266 45.47 -30.10 3.85
C LYS A 266 44.88 -28.91 3.13
N ASP A 267 45.47 -28.53 2.02
CA ASP A 267 44.99 -27.52 1.12
C ASP A 267 43.54 -27.83 0.68
N GLY A 268 42.66 -26.84 0.75
CA GLY A 268 41.21 -27.01 0.52
C GLY A 268 40.52 -27.93 1.53
N ASP A 269 41.13 -28.25 2.67
CA ASP A 269 40.69 -29.30 3.59
C ASP A 269 40.38 -30.63 2.84
N ALA A 270 41.22 -30.97 1.85
CA ALA A 270 41.01 -32.14 0.98
C ALA A 270 40.93 -33.48 1.75
N ASN A 271 41.43 -33.52 2.99
CA ASN A 271 41.28 -34.67 3.89
C ASN A 271 40.00 -34.57 4.78
N GLY A 272 39.25 -33.48 4.69
CA GLY A 272 38.08 -33.23 5.51
C GLY A 272 38.32 -33.12 7.02
N ALA A 273 39.60 -33.03 7.44
CA ALA A 273 39.99 -33.16 8.84
C ALA A 273 39.50 -31.96 9.69
N LEU A 274 39.62 -30.74 9.17
CA LEU A 274 39.23 -29.54 9.87
C LEU A 274 37.69 -29.47 10.04
N VAL A 275 36.99 -29.69 8.95
CA VAL A 275 35.49 -29.67 8.96
C VAL A 275 34.96 -30.79 9.83
N ALA A 276 35.49 -32.02 9.72
CA ALA A 276 35.05 -33.15 10.53
C ALA A 276 35.34 -32.95 12.03
N ALA A 277 36.48 -32.39 12.39
CA ALA A 277 36.84 -32.12 13.79
C ALA A 277 35.90 -31.08 14.42
N ILE A 278 35.56 -30.02 13.72
CA ILE A 278 34.62 -29.00 14.20
C ILE A 278 33.21 -29.60 14.30
N ASN A 279 32.78 -30.34 13.27
CA ASN A 279 31.42 -30.91 13.23
C ASN A 279 31.24 -32.06 14.24
N SER A 280 32.32 -32.70 14.72
CA SER A 280 32.22 -33.72 15.77
C SER A 280 31.71 -33.18 17.11
N VAL A 281 31.87 -31.89 17.36
CA VAL A 281 31.39 -31.18 18.57
C VAL A 281 30.25 -30.22 18.31
N LYS A 282 29.62 -30.26 17.12
CA LYS A 282 28.60 -29.32 16.70
C LYS A 282 27.38 -29.27 17.64
N ASP A 283 26.97 -30.42 18.19
CA ASP A 283 25.80 -30.50 19.06
C ASP A 283 26.01 -29.76 20.40
N THR A 284 27.27 -29.72 20.85
CA THR A 284 27.62 -28.99 22.07
C THR A 284 27.91 -27.52 21.80
N THR A 285 28.64 -27.24 20.72
CA THR A 285 29.07 -25.87 20.37
C THR A 285 27.96 -25.08 19.70
N GLY A 286 27.01 -25.75 19.01
CA GLY A 286 26.00 -25.14 18.14
C GLY A 286 26.58 -24.57 16.84
N VAL A 287 27.84 -24.92 16.50
CA VAL A 287 28.56 -24.43 15.34
C VAL A 287 28.82 -25.56 14.36
N GLU A 288 28.38 -25.38 13.13
CA GLU A 288 28.61 -26.26 12.01
C GLU A 288 29.64 -25.66 11.07
N ALA A 289 30.59 -26.48 10.63
CA ALA A 289 31.60 -26.08 9.66
C ALA A 289 31.32 -26.66 8.28
N SER A 290 31.62 -25.87 7.25
CA SER A 290 31.58 -26.30 5.85
C SER A 290 32.62 -25.52 5.04
N ILE A 291 32.91 -26.00 3.84
CA ILE A 291 33.73 -25.27 2.85
C ILE A 291 32.77 -24.72 1.79
N ASP A 292 32.85 -23.43 1.52
CA ASP A 292 32.00 -22.79 0.50
C ASP A 292 32.53 -23.07 -0.93
N ALA A 293 31.76 -22.62 -1.93
CA ALA A 293 32.13 -22.80 -3.35
C ALA A 293 33.46 -22.11 -3.75
N ASN A 294 33.94 -21.16 -2.94
CA ASN A 294 35.23 -20.48 -3.13
C ASN A 294 36.38 -21.15 -2.36
N GLY A 295 36.09 -22.28 -1.72
CA GLY A 295 37.04 -22.99 -0.88
C GLY A 295 37.32 -22.36 0.48
N GLN A 296 36.49 -21.41 0.91
CA GLN A 296 36.62 -20.71 2.19
C GLN A 296 35.94 -21.50 3.30
N LEU A 297 36.55 -21.51 4.50
CA LEU A 297 35.91 -22.08 5.67
C LEU A 297 34.73 -21.23 6.10
N LEU A 298 33.57 -21.86 6.25
CA LEU A 298 32.35 -21.25 6.73
C LEU A 298 31.93 -21.94 8.02
N LEU A 299 31.86 -21.16 9.09
CA LEU A 299 31.30 -21.57 10.38
C LEU A 299 29.91 -20.92 10.55
N THR A 300 28.89 -21.72 10.79
CA THR A 300 27.51 -21.26 10.91
C THR A 300 26.87 -21.73 12.21
N SER A 301 26.17 -20.85 12.91
CA SER A 301 25.34 -21.22 14.05
C SER A 301 23.87 -21.14 13.65
N ARG A 302 23.22 -22.32 13.50
CA ARG A 302 21.80 -22.40 13.12
C ARG A 302 20.85 -22.02 14.24
N GLU A 303 21.28 -22.20 15.50
CA GLU A 303 20.50 -21.82 16.69
C GLU A 303 20.64 -20.34 17.05
N GLY A 304 21.50 -19.60 16.36
CA GLY A 304 21.72 -18.19 16.63
C GLY A 304 22.61 -17.90 17.85
N ARG A 305 23.27 -18.92 18.40
CA ARG A 305 24.32 -18.73 19.40
C ARG A 305 25.52 -18.03 18.78
N GLY A 306 26.27 -17.27 19.57
CA GLY A 306 27.55 -16.70 19.11
C GLY A 306 28.57 -17.75 18.74
N ILE A 307 29.50 -17.39 17.85
CA ILE A 307 30.66 -18.18 17.50
C ILE A 307 31.88 -17.52 18.12
N LYS A 308 32.51 -18.20 19.06
CA LYS A 308 33.77 -17.77 19.69
C LYS A 308 34.83 -18.80 19.44
N ILE A 309 35.95 -18.37 18.84
CA ILE A 309 37.10 -19.20 18.53
C ILE A 309 38.21 -18.83 19.48
N ASP A 310 38.58 -19.75 20.34
CA ASP A 310 39.69 -19.63 21.24
C ASP A 310 40.91 -20.41 20.64
N GLY A 311 42.11 -19.96 20.96
CA GLY A 311 43.32 -20.52 20.38
C GLY A 311 43.57 -20.09 18.94
N ASN A 312 44.38 -20.86 18.23
CA ASN A 312 44.74 -20.60 16.84
C ASN A 312 44.16 -21.69 15.92
N ILE A 313 43.30 -21.28 15.00
CA ILE A 313 42.71 -22.19 14.00
C ILE A 313 43.71 -22.55 12.88
N GLY A 314 44.86 -21.90 12.85
CA GLY A 314 45.90 -22.09 11.83
C GLY A 314 45.83 -21.04 10.71
N GLY A 315 47.01 -20.73 10.16
CA GLY A 315 47.12 -19.72 9.09
C GLY A 315 46.38 -20.10 7.81
N GLY A 316 46.20 -21.41 7.55
CA GLY A 316 45.48 -21.89 6.37
C GLY A 316 43.99 -21.66 6.36
N ALA A 317 43.35 -21.48 7.52
CA ALA A 317 41.91 -21.19 7.57
C ALA A 317 41.56 -19.73 7.33
N PHE A 318 42.49 -18.81 7.35
CA PHE A 318 42.36 -17.38 7.03
C PHE A 318 41.23 -16.65 7.73
N ILE A 319 40.92 -16.97 8.99
CA ILE A 319 39.92 -16.24 9.78
C ILE A 319 40.59 -15.02 10.42
N ASN A 320 40.02 -13.84 10.17
CA ASN A 320 40.47 -12.60 10.79
C ASN A 320 40.31 -12.63 12.32
N ALA A 321 41.25 -11.97 13.01
CA ALA A 321 41.18 -11.83 14.47
C ALA A 321 39.86 -11.21 14.94
N ASP A 322 39.35 -10.22 14.22
CA ASP A 322 38.07 -9.54 14.52
C ASP A 322 36.84 -10.45 14.33
N MET A 323 36.99 -11.56 13.61
CA MET A 323 35.91 -12.52 13.33
C MET A 323 35.94 -13.73 14.27
N LYS A 324 36.94 -13.81 15.17
CA LYS A 324 37.02 -14.90 16.14
C LYS A 324 35.92 -14.87 17.17
N GLU A 325 35.37 -13.69 17.43
CA GLU A 325 34.19 -13.52 18.28
C GLU A 325 33.08 -12.84 17.48
N ASN A 326 32.02 -13.58 17.15
CA ASN A 326 30.96 -13.16 16.28
C ASN A 326 29.61 -13.68 16.78
N TYR A 327 28.74 -12.78 17.19
CA TYR A 327 27.38 -13.11 17.63
C TYR A 327 26.35 -12.89 16.51
N GLY A 328 26.81 -12.53 15.30
CA GLY A 328 25.98 -12.41 14.12
C GLY A 328 25.34 -11.04 13.91
N ARG A 329 24.30 -11.04 13.12
CA ARG A 329 23.48 -9.87 12.76
C ARG A 329 22.00 -10.21 12.89
N LEU A 330 21.21 -9.28 13.40
CA LEU A 330 19.75 -9.36 13.46
C LEU A 330 19.14 -8.54 12.32
N SER A 331 18.21 -9.13 11.60
CA SER A 331 17.44 -8.50 10.55
C SER A 331 15.98 -8.43 10.96
N LEU A 332 15.38 -7.25 10.86
CA LEU A 332 13.99 -6.99 11.17
C LEU A 332 13.23 -6.70 9.89
N VAL A 333 12.02 -7.19 9.82
CA VAL A 333 11.11 -7.01 8.67
C VAL A 333 9.78 -6.49 9.18
N LYS A 334 9.25 -5.44 8.56
CA LYS A 334 7.94 -4.88 8.85
C LYS A 334 7.11 -4.74 7.59
N ASN A 335 5.91 -5.32 7.62
CA ASN A 335 5.08 -5.49 6.44
C ASN A 335 4.21 -4.26 6.09
N ASP A 336 4.34 -3.14 6.80
CA ASP A 336 3.59 -1.91 6.51
C ASP A 336 4.42 -0.82 5.82
N GLY A 337 5.69 -1.12 5.50
CA GLY A 337 6.62 -0.18 4.87
C GLY A 337 7.05 1.00 5.73
N LYS A 338 6.57 1.09 6.98
CA LYS A 338 6.93 2.16 7.93
C LYS A 338 8.22 1.85 8.65
N ASP A 339 8.89 2.89 9.11
CA ASP A 339 10.13 2.76 9.87
C ASP A 339 9.95 1.93 11.15
N ILE A 340 10.96 1.13 11.46
CA ILE A 340 11.02 0.35 12.69
C ILE A 340 11.74 1.19 13.74
N LEU A 341 10.99 1.79 14.66
CA LEU A 341 11.56 2.62 15.71
C LEU A 341 11.96 1.76 16.91
N ILE A 342 13.26 1.64 17.13
CA ILE A 342 13.83 0.78 18.17
C ILE A 342 14.37 1.63 19.33
N SER A 343 14.12 1.18 20.54
CA SER A 343 14.74 1.69 21.76
C SER A 343 15.01 0.54 22.73
N GLY A 344 15.75 0.80 23.78
CA GLY A 344 16.03 -0.23 24.79
C GLY A 344 17.37 -0.02 25.49
N SER A 345 17.76 -0.99 26.30
CA SER A 345 19.04 -1.01 26.97
C SER A 345 20.00 -1.98 26.26
N ASN A 346 21.29 -1.59 26.19
CA ASN A 346 22.36 -2.36 25.60
C ASN A 346 22.09 -2.86 24.14
N LEU A 347 21.48 -1.99 23.35
CA LEU A 347 21.15 -2.29 21.93
C LEU A 347 22.39 -2.62 21.08
N SER A 348 23.60 -2.27 21.53
CA SER A 348 24.86 -2.66 20.90
C SER A 348 25.04 -4.16 20.84
N SER A 349 24.58 -4.91 21.83
CA SER A 349 24.61 -6.37 21.82
C SER A 349 23.51 -7.01 20.97
N ALA A 350 22.61 -6.21 20.39
CA ALA A 350 21.66 -6.64 19.34
C ALA A 350 22.01 -6.09 17.96
N GLY A 351 23.09 -5.31 17.82
CA GLY A 351 23.49 -4.72 16.55
C GLY A 351 22.84 -3.38 16.23
N PHE A 352 22.04 -2.80 17.17
CA PHE A 352 21.31 -1.54 16.97
C PHE A 352 21.80 -0.40 17.87
N GLY A 353 23.02 -0.48 18.37
CA GLY A 353 23.61 0.60 19.17
C GLY A 353 23.88 1.86 18.33
N ALA A 354 23.93 3.02 19.00
CA ALA A 354 24.12 4.32 18.36
C ALA A 354 25.40 4.45 17.50
N THR A 355 26.40 3.63 17.78
CA THR A 355 27.69 3.59 17.03
C THR A 355 27.72 2.51 15.97
N GLN A 356 26.68 1.71 15.84
CA GLN A 356 26.64 0.62 14.88
C GLN A 356 26.01 1.05 13.58
N PHE A 357 26.47 0.42 12.52
CA PHE A 357 25.92 0.64 11.21
C PHE A 357 24.64 -0.19 11.06
N ILE A 358 23.52 0.50 10.84
CA ILE A 358 22.22 -0.10 10.58
C ILE A 358 21.90 0.13 9.11
N SER A 359 21.67 -0.95 8.37
CA SER A 359 21.22 -0.88 6.98
C SER A 359 19.70 -0.92 6.94
N GLN A 360 19.11 0.02 6.21
CA GLN A 360 17.67 0.19 6.11
C GLN A 360 17.24 0.32 4.65
N ALA A 361 16.19 -0.38 4.27
CA ALA A 361 15.58 -0.25 2.95
C ALA A 361 14.07 -0.52 3.01
N SER A 362 13.32 0.21 2.21
CA SER A 362 11.92 -0.14 1.90
C SER A 362 11.89 -0.71 0.47
N VAL A 363 11.41 -1.92 0.34
CA VAL A 363 11.44 -2.71 -0.89
C VAL A 363 10.02 -2.98 -1.33
N SER A 364 9.73 -2.76 -2.61
CA SER A 364 8.43 -3.10 -3.22
C SER A 364 8.50 -4.46 -3.92
N LEU A 365 7.35 -4.99 -4.34
CA LEU A 365 7.30 -6.26 -5.06
C LEU A 365 8.14 -6.24 -6.35
N ARG A 366 8.28 -5.08 -6.98
CA ARG A 366 9.06 -4.91 -8.22
C ARG A 366 10.54 -5.25 -8.05
N GLU A 367 11.14 -4.95 -6.90
CA GLU A 367 12.55 -5.22 -6.64
C GLU A 367 12.87 -6.71 -6.61
N SER A 368 11.87 -7.58 -6.46
CA SER A 368 12.08 -9.03 -6.54
C SER A 368 12.34 -9.56 -7.95
N LYS A 369 12.27 -8.72 -8.99
CA LYS A 369 12.54 -9.09 -10.40
C LYS A 369 14.02 -9.17 -10.76
N GLY A 370 14.86 -8.39 -10.12
CA GLY A 370 16.20 -8.11 -10.64
C GLY A 370 17.30 -8.14 -9.61
N GLN A 371 18.45 -7.65 -10.04
CA GLN A 371 19.58 -7.38 -9.18
C GLN A 371 19.30 -6.16 -8.32
N ILE A 372 19.50 -6.28 -7.02
CA ILE A 372 19.35 -5.18 -6.07
C ILE A 372 20.70 -4.58 -5.73
N ASP A 373 20.67 -3.30 -5.38
CA ASP A 373 21.85 -2.60 -4.85
C ASP A 373 22.37 -3.29 -3.58
N ALA A 374 23.68 -3.28 -3.40
CA ALA A 374 24.35 -3.89 -2.25
C ALA A 374 23.85 -3.34 -0.90
N ASN A 375 23.37 -2.08 -0.84
CA ASN A 375 22.80 -1.51 0.39
C ASN A 375 21.43 -2.12 0.71
N ILE A 376 20.61 -2.34 -0.31
CA ILE A 376 19.32 -3.01 -0.15
C ILE A 376 19.54 -4.47 0.24
N ALA A 377 20.49 -5.15 -0.41
CA ALA A 377 20.86 -6.53 -0.06
C ALA A 377 21.35 -6.64 1.40
N ASP A 378 22.12 -5.68 1.87
CA ASP A 378 22.56 -5.63 3.27
C ASP A 378 21.41 -5.35 4.24
N ALA A 379 20.47 -4.47 3.88
CA ALA A 379 19.28 -4.22 4.67
C ALA A 379 18.34 -5.44 4.76
N MET A 380 18.31 -6.27 3.72
CA MET A 380 17.58 -7.54 3.69
C MET A 380 18.29 -8.68 4.43
N GLY A 381 19.46 -8.42 5.01
CA GLY A 381 20.22 -9.40 5.78
C GLY A 381 20.98 -10.42 4.95
N PHE A 382 21.25 -10.15 3.67
CA PHE A 382 22.00 -11.08 2.82
C PHE A 382 23.48 -11.12 3.15
N GLY A 383 24.02 -10.03 3.73
CA GLY A 383 25.42 -9.96 4.18
C GLY A 383 25.64 -10.65 5.51
N SER A 384 26.56 -11.62 5.53
CA SER A 384 26.86 -12.37 6.75
C SER A 384 27.84 -11.67 7.69
N ALA A 385 28.75 -10.88 7.16
CA ALA A 385 29.92 -10.46 7.94
C ALA A 385 29.97 -8.97 8.18
N ASN A 386 29.30 -8.17 7.43
CA ASN A 386 29.54 -6.78 7.57
C ASN A 386 28.44 -5.89 7.14
N LYS A 387 28.46 -4.89 7.80
CA LYS A 387 27.60 -3.79 7.73
C LYS A 387 28.25 -2.69 6.94
N GLY A 388 27.48 -2.07 6.18
CA GLY A 388 27.83 -0.79 5.72
C GLY A 388 28.44 -0.69 4.37
N VAL A 389 28.54 0.51 3.98
CA VAL A 389 29.02 0.92 2.70
C VAL A 389 30.49 1.25 2.79
N VAL A 390 31.24 0.75 1.86
CA VAL A 390 32.66 1.02 1.77
C VAL A 390 32.90 2.01 0.65
N LEU A 391 33.67 3.03 0.90
CA LEU A 391 34.17 3.89 -0.17
C LEU A 391 35.21 3.15 -0.99
N GLY A 392 34.86 2.83 -2.21
CA GLY A 392 35.83 2.42 -3.21
C GLY A 392 36.62 3.59 -3.73
N GLY A 393 37.71 3.83 -3.98
CA GLY A 393 38.52 4.97 -4.39
C GLY A 393 37.74 6.15 -4.93
N TYR A 394 38.13 7.33 -4.62
CA TYR A 394 37.50 8.53 -5.11
C TYR A 394 38.44 9.41 -5.91
N SER A 395 37.96 9.75 -7.04
CA SER A 395 38.65 10.69 -7.92
C SER A 395 37.95 12.04 -8.07
N SER A 396 36.76 12.17 -7.47
CA SER A 396 35.88 13.32 -7.76
C SER A 396 35.61 14.27 -6.58
N VAL A 397 36.33 14.13 -5.48
CA VAL A 397 36.12 14.97 -4.28
C VAL A 397 36.72 16.37 -4.44
N SER A 398 37.60 16.59 -5.40
CA SER A 398 38.32 17.85 -5.60
C SER A 398 37.42 19.06 -5.82
N ALA A 399 36.28 18.87 -6.46
CA ALA A 399 35.37 19.97 -6.76
C ALA A 399 34.78 20.62 -5.50
N TYR A 400 34.64 19.90 -4.44
CA TYR A 400 34.08 20.38 -3.19
C TYR A 400 35.10 20.93 -2.22
N MET A 401 36.30 20.44 -2.32
CA MET A 401 37.39 20.88 -1.45
C MET A 401 37.95 22.22 -1.86
N SER A 402 37.69 22.65 -3.08
CA SER A 402 38.20 23.92 -3.59
C SER A 402 37.63 25.15 -2.88
N SER A 403 36.50 25.03 -2.20
CA SER A 403 35.86 26.14 -1.50
C SER A 403 36.13 26.20 0.00
N THR A 404 36.85 25.25 0.55
CA THR A 404 36.98 25.09 2.00
C THR A 404 38.31 25.56 2.57
N GLY A 405 39.16 26.20 1.81
CA GLY A 405 40.39 26.79 2.31
C GLY A 405 41.48 25.81 2.70
N SER A 406 41.93 25.80 3.91
CA SER A 406 42.99 24.90 4.38
C SER A 406 42.53 23.43 4.42
N GLY A 407 43.16 22.60 3.68
CA GLY A 407 42.82 21.23 3.39
C GLY A 407 42.43 20.32 4.55
N PHE A 408 42.08 19.12 4.23
CA PHE A 408 41.85 18.09 5.25
C PHE A 408 42.74 16.88 5.06
N SER A 409 43.07 16.20 6.11
CA SER A 409 43.79 14.95 6.06
C SER A 409 43.08 13.88 6.88
N SER A 410 43.06 12.71 6.37
CA SER A 410 42.57 11.51 7.02
C SER A 410 43.70 10.49 7.06
N GLY A 411 43.86 9.74 8.08
CA GLY A 411 44.87 8.71 8.29
C GLY A 411 45.82 8.40 7.13
N SER A 412 46.59 7.39 7.19
CA SER A 412 47.59 7.11 6.15
C SER A 412 46.97 6.95 4.75
N GLY A 413 47.44 7.74 3.81
CA GLY A 413 47.10 7.57 2.41
C GLY A 413 46.06 8.55 1.84
N TYR A 414 45.56 9.49 2.64
CA TYR A 414 44.68 10.50 2.14
C TYR A 414 45.05 11.86 2.69
N SER A 415 45.36 12.79 1.82
CA SER A 415 45.73 14.16 2.18
C SER A 415 45.20 15.14 1.17
N VAL A 416 44.57 16.18 1.65
CA VAL A 416 44.12 17.31 0.85
C VAL A 416 44.94 18.53 1.22
N GLY A 417 45.67 19.06 0.26
CA GLY A 417 46.40 20.29 0.43
C GLY A 417 45.50 21.53 0.44
N SER A 418 46.12 22.68 0.64
CA SER A 418 45.44 23.94 0.45
C SER A 418 45.12 24.14 -1.03
N GLY A 419 43.88 24.07 -1.40
CA GLY A 419 43.48 24.28 -2.79
C GLY A 419 42.57 23.19 -3.37
N LYS A 420 42.66 23.05 -4.68
CA LYS A 420 41.73 22.24 -5.46
C LYS A 420 42.09 20.78 -5.61
N ASN A 421 43.34 20.41 -5.30
CA ASN A 421 43.82 19.06 -5.55
C ASN A 421 44.12 18.34 -4.24
N TYR A 422 43.83 17.10 -4.20
CA TYR A 422 44.17 16.22 -3.10
C TYR A 422 44.62 14.85 -3.63
N SER A 423 45.32 14.16 -2.81
CA SER A 423 45.82 12.83 -3.15
C SER A 423 44.68 11.82 -3.18
N THR A 424 44.59 11.10 -4.28
CA THR A 424 43.68 9.97 -4.45
C THR A 424 44.43 8.70 -4.16
N GLY A 425 44.62 8.27 -3.10
CA GLY A 425 45.31 7.04 -2.81
C GLY A 425 44.79 6.46 -1.52
N PHE A 426 43.63 5.83 -1.60
CA PHE A 426 43.13 5.12 -0.47
C PHE A 426 43.53 3.67 -0.54
N ALA A 427 44.46 3.25 0.31
CA ALA A 427 44.85 1.87 0.43
C ALA A 427 43.79 1.03 1.16
N ASN A 428 42.99 1.66 2.02
CA ASN A 428 42.02 0.96 2.86
C ASN A 428 40.61 1.46 2.60
N ALA A 429 39.72 0.56 2.41
CA ALA A 429 38.30 0.83 2.35
C ALA A 429 37.79 1.22 3.75
N ILE A 430 36.97 2.26 3.82
CA ILE A 430 36.42 2.80 5.07
C ILE A 430 34.90 2.67 5.02
N ALA A 431 34.33 2.03 6.03
CA ALA A 431 32.89 1.89 6.14
C ALA A 431 32.25 3.18 6.64
N ILE A 432 31.19 3.63 6.00
CA ILE A 432 30.40 4.78 6.40
C ILE A 432 28.91 4.42 6.53
N SER A 433 28.25 5.06 7.46
CA SER A 433 26.80 4.87 7.62
C SER A 433 25.98 5.76 6.70
N ALA A 434 26.41 6.99 6.54
CA ALA A 434 25.79 7.96 5.65
C ALA A 434 26.82 9.00 5.23
N ALA A 435 26.65 9.59 4.09
CA ALA A 435 27.53 10.64 3.59
C ALA A 435 27.65 11.83 4.54
N SER A 436 26.57 12.16 5.24
CA SER A 436 26.53 13.22 6.24
C SER A 436 27.41 12.99 7.46
N GLN A 437 27.84 11.74 7.70
CA GLN A 437 28.69 11.36 8.84
C GLN A 437 30.14 11.08 8.42
N LEU A 438 30.51 11.46 7.23
CA LEU A 438 31.82 11.16 6.68
C LEU A 438 32.95 11.63 7.59
N SER A 439 32.86 12.85 8.15
CA SER A 439 33.89 13.41 9.03
C SER A 439 34.08 12.61 10.32
N THR A 440 33.03 12.08 10.88
CA THR A 440 33.08 11.29 12.12
C THR A 440 33.53 9.86 11.88
N VAL A 441 33.14 9.28 10.77
CA VAL A 441 33.47 7.89 10.44
C VAL A 441 34.94 7.73 10.04
N TYR A 442 35.52 8.72 9.44
CA TYR A 442 36.88 8.65 8.93
C TYR A 442 37.94 9.30 9.78
N ASN A 443 37.59 9.84 10.93
CA ASN A 443 38.52 10.68 11.69
C ASN A 443 39.17 11.74 10.80
N VAL A 444 38.38 12.32 9.93
CA VAL A 444 38.86 13.37 9.04
C VAL A 444 39.20 14.57 9.87
N SER A 445 40.44 14.98 9.86
CA SER A 445 40.87 16.22 10.46
C SER A 445 40.40 17.36 9.59
N ALA A 446 39.33 18.02 10.00
CA ALA A 446 38.84 19.20 9.32
C ALA A 446 39.73 20.38 9.64
N GLY A 447 40.36 20.96 8.64
CA GLY A 447 41.01 22.25 8.79
C GLY A 447 40.02 23.39 9.08
N SER A 448 40.51 24.56 9.39
CA SER A 448 39.70 25.72 9.78
C SER A 448 38.79 26.27 8.69
N GLY A 449 38.12 25.62 7.97
CA GLY A 449 37.20 26.04 6.90
C GLY A 449 36.32 24.88 6.42
N PHE A 450 36.51 23.71 6.99
CA PHE A 450 35.73 22.57 6.63
C PHE A 450 34.47 22.51 7.51
N SER A 451 33.32 22.69 6.91
CA SER A 451 32.05 22.64 7.59
C SER A 451 31.43 21.26 7.44
N SER A 452 31.10 20.63 8.56
CA SER A 452 30.23 19.47 8.54
C SER A 452 28.84 19.90 8.06
N GLY A 453 28.32 19.33 7.06
CA GLY A 453 27.00 19.71 6.57
C GLY A 453 26.88 19.53 5.07
N SER A 454 26.51 20.58 4.36
CA SER A 454 26.22 20.53 2.93
C SER A 454 27.36 19.99 2.05
N THR A 455 28.62 20.14 2.49
CA THR A 455 29.78 19.62 1.76
C THR A 455 29.90 18.10 1.86
N LEU A 456 29.55 17.51 2.99
CA LEU A 456 29.66 16.07 3.19
C LEU A 456 28.64 15.27 2.38
N SER A 457 27.46 15.83 2.20
CA SER A 457 26.45 15.18 1.36
C SER A 457 26.88 15.03 -0.10
N GLN A 458 27.79 15.87 -0.55
CA GLN A 458 28.30 15.82 -1.92
C GLN A 458 29.34 14.71 -2.13
N PHE A 459 29.92 14.18 -1.07
CA PHE A 459 30.73 12.97 -1.14
C PHE A 459 29.90 11.71 -1.45
N ALA A 460 28.59 11.81 -1.35
CA ALA A 460 27.70 10.71 -1.71
C ALA A 460 27.76 10.31 -3.19
N THR A 461 28.37 11.14 -4.04
CA THR A 461 28.62 10.78 -5.44
C THR A 461 29.79 9.82 -5.62
N MET A 462 30.51 9.49 -4.56
CA MET A 462 31.55 8.49 -4.61
C MET A 462 30.94 7.10 -4.82
N LYS A 463 31.69 6.27 -5.53
CA LYS A 463 31.30 4.88 -5.67
C LYS A 463 31.31 4.20 -4.30
N THR A 464 30.17 3.75 -3.87
CA THR A 464 30.00 3.02 -2.62
C THR A 464 29.72 1.56 -2.92
N THR A 465 30.29 0.67 -2.14
CA THR A 465 30.04 -0.77 -2.22
C THR A 465 29.84 -1.27 -0.80
N ALA A 466 28.79 -2.04 -0.57
CA ALA A 466 28.58 -2.65 0.74
C ALA A 466 29.69 -3.65 1.04
N PHE A 467 30.29 -3.52 2.21
CA PHE A 467 31.40 -4.35 2.60
C PHE A 467 30.93 -5.78 2.91
N GLY A 468 31.54 -6.77 2.26
CA GLY A 468 31.14 -8.16 2.42
C GLY A 468 29.81 -8.55 1.76
N VAL A 469 29.15 -7.58 1.12
CA VAL A 469 27.92 -7.80 0.37
C VAL A 469 28.18 -7.43 -1.08
N LYS A 470 27.81 -8.31 -1.98
CA LYS A 470 27.83 -8.06 -3.43
C LYS A 470 26.43 -7.70 -3.89
N ASP A 471 26.33 -7.16 -5.10
CA ASP A 471 25.05 -7.02 -5.75
C ASP A 471 24.41 -8.41 -5.86
N GLU A 472 23.28 -8.56 -5.21
CA GLU A 472 22.55 -9.81 -5.13
C GLU A 472 21.29 -9.75 -6.02
N THR A 473 20.86 -10.90 -6.50
CA THR A 473 19.53 -11.00 -7.11
C THR A 473 18.49 -10.97 -6.01
N ALA A 474 17.57 -10.04 -6.09
CA ALA A 474 16.48 -9.90 -5.14
C ALA A 474 15.46 -11.04 -5.21
N GLY A 475 15.55 -11.86 -6.22
CA GLY A 475 14.57 -12.89 -6.45
C GLY A 475 14.78 -14.15 -5.62
N VAL A 476 14.06 -15.19 -6.01
CA VAL A 476 14.04 -16.49 -5.33
C VAL A 476 15.23 -17.40 -5.70
N THR A 477 16.27 -16.85 -6.31
CA THR A 477 17.47 -17.63 -6.70
C THR A 477 18.29 -18.08 -5.49
N THR A 478 18.16 -17.39 -4.35
CA THR A 478 18.77 -17.77 -3.07
C THR A 478 17.68 -18.11 -2.05
N LEU A 479 18.03 -18.88 -1.03
CA LEU A 479 17.11 -19.20 0.06
C LEU A 479 16.60 -17.93 0.78
N LYS A 480 17.52 -17.04 1.13
CA LYS A 480 17.17 -15.77 1.79
C LYS A 480 16.32 -14.86 0.90
N GLY A 481 16.65 -14.80 -0.39
CA GLY A 481 15.85 -14.06 -1.36
C GLY A 481 14.43 -14.62 -1.49
N ALA A 482 14.28 -15.94 -1.49
CA ALA A 482 12.97 -16.56 -1.53
C ALA A 482 12.13 -16.23 -0.29
N MET A 483 12.73 -16.24 0.90
CA MET A 483 12.06 -15.82 2.14
C MET A 483 11.64 -14.34 2.08
N ALA A 484 12.51 -13.47 1.62
CA ALA A 484 12.19 -12.04 1.46
C ALA A 484 11.05 -11.81 0.44
N VAL A 485 11.03 -12.55 -0.67
CA VAL A 485 9.94 -12.47 -1.65
C VAL A 485 8.62 -12.96 -1.05
N MET A 486 8.64 -13.96 -0.17
CA MET A 486 7.45 -14.39 0.57
C MET A 486 6.87 -13.26 1.43
N ASP A 487 7.73 -12.57 2.20
CA ASP A 487 7.32 -11.45 3.07
C ASP A 487 6.79 -10.27 2.23
N ILE A 488 7.46 -9.95 1.13
CA ILE A 488 7.03 -8.89 0.20
C ILE A 488 5.68 -9.25 -0.45
N ALA A 489 5.49 -10.50 -0.88
CA ALA A 489 4.25 -10.96 -1.47
C ALA A 489 3.09 -10.95 -0.45
N GLU A 490 3.35 -11.35 0.80
CA GLU A 490 2.36 -11.26 1.89
C GLU A 490 1.96 -9.82 2.17
N THR A 491 2.92 -8.90 2.18
CA THR A 491 2.65 -7.47 2.30
C THR A 491 1.82 -6.96 1.12
N ALA A 492 2.12 -7.41 -0.10
CA ALA A 492 1.35 -7.02 -1.29
C ALA A 492 -0.10 -7.52 -1.22
N ILE A 493 -0.32 -8.75 -0.77
CA ILE A 493 -1.65 -9.31 -0.52
C ILE A 493 -2.40 -8.45 0.50
N THR A 494 -1.79 -8.15 1.63
CA THR A 494 -2.40 -7.32 2.69
C THR A 494 -2.74 -5.91 2.18
N ASN A 495 -1.87 -5.28 1.39
CA ASN A 495 -2.13 -3.98 0.78
C ASN A 495 -3.33 -4.05 -0.19
N LEU A 496 -3.40 -5.10 -1.00
CA LEU A 496 -4.50 -5.28 -1.95
C LEU A 496 -5.83 -5.53 -1.23
N ASP A 497 -5.82 -6.36 -0.18
CA ASP A 497 -7.00 -6.60 0.65
C ASP A 497 -7.50 -5.34 1.32
N GLN A 498 -6.60 -4.45 1.79
CA GLN A 498 -6.97 -3.16 2.34
C GLN A 498 -7.67 -2.28 1.30
N ILE A 499 -7.11 -2.18 0.09
CA ILE A 499 -7.73 -1.41 -1.01
C ILE A 499 -9.11 -1.99 -1.36
N ARG A 500 -9.25 -3.32 -1.40
CA ARG A 500 -10.53 -4.00 -1.65
C ARG A 500 -11.55 -3.74 -0.54
N ALA A 501 -11.12 -3.76 0.71
CA ALA A 501 -11.98 -3.45 1.86
C ALA A 501 -12.52 -2.00 1.79
N ASP A 502 -11.67 -1.05 1.42
CA ASP A 502 -12.06 0.34 1.23
C ASP A 502 -13.09 0.48 0.10
N ILE A 503 -12.86 -0.19 -1.05
CA ILE A 503 -13.81 -0.22 -2.16
C ILE A 503 -15.13 -0.85 -1.74
N GLY A 504 -15.11 -1.98 -1.02
CA GLY A 504 -16.31 -2.64 -0.51
C GLY A 504 -17.12 -1.73 0.42
N SER A 505 -16.45 -0.95 1.26
CA SER A 505 -17.09 0.06 2.10
C SER A 505 -17.80 1.13 1.27
N VAL A 506 -17.14 1.65 0.23
CA VAL A 506 -17.73 2.65 -0.68
C VAL A 506 -18.90 2.06 -1.47
N GLN A 507 -18.79 0.81 -1.96
CA GLN A 507 -19.89 0.11 -2.65
C GLN A 507 -21.14 0.01 -1.75
N ASN A 508 -20.96 -0.37 -0.48
CA ASN A 508 -22.05 -0.44 0.48
C ASN A 508 -22.68 0.94 0.72
N GLN A 509 -21.86 1.99 0.82
CA GLN A 509 -22.33 3.36 0.97
C GLN A 509 -23.14 3.81 -0.24
N VAL A 510 -22.65 3.57 -1.47
CA VAL A 510 -23.38 3.90 -2.71
C VAL A 510 -24.69 3.14 -2.78
N THR A 511 -24.70 1.85 -2.50
CA THR A 511 -25.91 1.01 -2.52
C THR A 511 -26.96 1.51 -1.52
N SER A 512 -26.54 1.81 -0.30
CA SER A 512 -27.44 2.38 0.73
C SER A 512 -28.04 3.72 0.29
N THR A 513 -27.20 4.56 -0.34
CA THR A 513 -27.63 5.86 -0.84
C THR A 513 -28.62 5.73 -2.01
N ILE A 514 -28.35 4.83 -2.98
CA ILE A 514 -29.27 4.52 -4.09
C ILE A 514 -30.64 4.09 -3.54
N ASN A 515 -30.66 3.20 -2.55
CA ASN A 515 -31.91 2.76 -1.94
C ASN A 515 -32.69 3.91 -1.30
N ASN A 516 -32.01 4.80 -0.58
CA ASN A 516 -32.62 5.97 0.02
C ASN A 516 -33.17 6.94 -1.05
N ILE A 517 -32.39 7.19 -2.10
CA ILE A 517 -32.80 8.07 -3.20
C ILE A 517 -33.99 7.47 -3.96
N THR A 518 -34.03 6.17 -4.15
CA THR A 518 -35.16 5.48 -4.80
C THR A 518 -36.42 5.67 -4.01
N VAL A 519 -36.40 5.48 -2.69
CA VAL A 519 -37.57 5.74 -1.82
C VAL A 519 -37.96 7.21 -1.88
N THR A 520 -37.00 8.12 -1.85
CA THR A 520 -37.26 9.57 -1.96
C THR A 520 -37.89 9.91 -3.30
N GLN A 521 -37.39 9.34 -4.41
CA GLN A 521 -37.95 9.55 -5.75
C GLN A 521 -39.43 9.10 -5.83
N VAL A 522 -39.74 7.94 -5.25
CA VAL A 522 -41.11 7.42 -5.21
C VAL A 522 -42.00 8.35 -4.42
N ASN A 523 -41.55 8.84 -3.27
CA ASN A 523 -42.32 9.77 -2.44
C ASN A 523 -42.55 11.12 -3.14
N VAL A 524 -41.52 11.64 -3.84
CA VAL A 524 -41.62 12.88 -4.62
C VAL A 524 -42.61 12.72 -5.78
N LYS A 525 -42.53 11.58 -6.50
CA LYS A 525 -43.52 11.27 -7.57
C LYS A 525 -44.93 11.10 -7.02
N ALA A 526 -45.10 10.47 -5.86
CA ALA A 526 -46.39 10.35 -5.22
C ALA A 526 -46.96 11.72 -4.81
N ALA A 527 -46.13 12.62 -4.31
CA ALA A 527 -46.53 14.00 -3.98
C ALA A 527 -46.87 14.80 -5.24
N GLU A 528 -46.12 14.65 -6.34
CA GLU A 528 -46.46 15.26 -7.64
C GLU A 528 -47.83 14.77 -8.11
N SER A 529 -48.05 13.44 -8.08
CA SER A 529 -49.33 12.81 -8.47
C SER A 529 -50.52 13.34 -7.67
N GLN A 530 -50.40 13.48 -6.36
CA GLN A 530 -51.47 14.04 -5.51
C GLN A 530 -51.83 15.47 -5.89
N ILE A 531 -50.87 16.25 -6.38
CA ILE A 531 -51.12 17.64 -6.79
C ILE A 531 -51.67 17.68 -8.22
N ARG A 532 -51.13 16.92 -9.13
CA ARG A 532 -51.32 17.09 -10.56
C ARG A 532 -52.33 16.14 -11.20
N ASP A 533 -52.40 14.88 -10.70
CA ASP A 533 -53.22 13.87 -11.32
C ASP A 533 -54.70 14.08 -10.98
N VAL A 534 -55.57 13.74 -11.91
CA VAL A 534 -57.03 13.82 -11.73
C VAL A 534 -57.56 12.56 -11.05
N ASP A 535 -58.44 12.71 -10.09
CA ASP A 535 -59.33 11.62 -9.65
C ASP A 535 -60.33 11.34 -10.76
N PHE A 536 -60.09 10.28 -11.52
CA PHE A 536 -60.85 9.92 -12.68
C PHE A 536 -62.34 9.64 -12.37
N ALA A 537 -62.65 9.09 -11.18
CA ALA A 537 -64.01 8.79 -10.76
C ALA A 537 -64.79 10.09 -10.46
N ALA A 538 -64.19 10.98 -9.70
CA ALA A 538 -64.80 12.27 -9.37
C ALA A 538 -64.93 13.15 -10.61
N GLU A 539 -63.94 13.21 -11.49
CA GLU A 539 -64.01 14.06 -12.69
C GLU A 539 -64.91 13.49 -13.76
N SER A 540 -65.07 12.16 -13.88
CA SER A 540 -66.11 11.55 -14.75
C SER A 540 -67.49 11.86 -14.30
N ALA A 541 -67.77 11.93 -12.98
CA ALA A 541 -69.08 12.39 -12.46
C ALA A 541 -69.33 13.88 -12.76
N ASN A 542 -68.28 14.73 -12.62
CA ASN A 542 -68.35 16.16 -12.97
C ASN A 542 -68.62 16.36 -14.47
N TYR A 543 -67.91 15.60 -15.32
CA TYR A 543 -68.14 15.60 -16.77
C TYR A 543 -69.59 15.22 -17.12
N SER A 544 -70.07 14.12 -16.55
CA SER A 544 -71.48 13.68 -16.77
C SER A 544 -72.47 14.72 -16.34
N LYS A 545 -72.24 15.34 -15.17
CA LYS A 545 -73.08 16.45 -14.66
C LYS A 545 -73.07 17.68 -15.58
N ALA A 546 -71.86 18.09 -16.00
CA ALA A 546 -71.68 19.24 -16.89
C ALA A 546 -72.29 18.99 -18.26
N ASN A 547 -72.20 17.77 -18.78
CA ASN A 547 -72.87 17.39 -20.04
C ASN A 547 -74.40 17.46 -19.95
N ILE A 548 -75.00 16.92 -18.87
CA ILE A 548 -76.46 17.02 -18.63
C ILE A 548 -76.86 18.48 -18.48
N LEU A 549 -76.07 19.28 -17.73
CA LEU A 549 -76.40 20.73 -17.56
C LEU A 549 -76.23 21.52 -18.86
N ALA A 550 -75.26 21.19 -19.73
CA ALA A 550 -75.15 21.84 -21.04
C ALA A 550 -76.29 21.50 -21.95
N GLN A 551 -76.77 20.24 -21.97
CA GLN A 551 -77.95 19.82 -22.70
C GLN A 551 -79.23 20.51 -22.15
N SER A 552 -79.39 20.54 -20.82
CA SER A 552 -80.49 21.19 -20.16
C SER A 552 -80.51 22.71 -20.39
N GLY A 553 -79.30 23.33 -20.38
CA GLY A 553 -79.09 24.74 -20.67
C GLY A 553 -79.50 25.13 -22.09
N SER A 554 -79.21 24.32 -23.08
CA SER A 554 -79.63 24.52 -24.47
C SER A 554 -81.10 24.40 -24.62
N TYR A 555 -81.74 23.44 -23.93
CA TYR A 555 -83.22 23.32 -23.90
C TYR A 555 -83.88 24.50 -23.22
N ALA A 556 -83.39 24.95 -22.07
CA ALA A 556 -83.86 26.11 -21.34
C ALA A 556 -83.76 27.40 -22.18
N MET A 557 -82.66 27.55 -22.97
CA MET A 557 -82.48 28.69 -23.86
C MET A 557 -83.48 28.67 -25.00
N ALA A 558 -83.77 27.51 -25.59
CA ALA A 558 -84.77 27.32 -26.60
C ALA A 558 -86.19 27.68 -26.03
N GLN A 559 -86.49 27.22 -24.83
CA GLN A 559 -87.75 27.50 -24.15
C GLN A 559 -87.93 29.01 -23.80
N ALA A 560 -86.85 29.66 -23.32
CA ALA A 560 -86.85 31.09 -23.03
C ALA A 560 -87.06 31.95 -24.28
N ASN A 561 -86.60 31.52 -25.44
CA ASN A 561 -86.83 32.18 -26.73
C ASN A 561 -88.28 31.94 -27.25
N SER A 562 -88.81 30.71 -27.05
CA SER A 562 -90.17 30.38 -27.49
C SER A 562 -91.28 31.17 -26.71
N VAL A 563 -91.05 31.44 -25.44
CA VAL A 563 -91.95 32.26 -24.61
C VAL A 563 -92.09 33.66 -25.20
N GLN A 564 -91.05 34.31 -25.65
CA GLN A 564 -91.09 35.60 -26.28
C GLN A 564 -91.81 35.59 -27.66
N GLN A 565 -91.55 34.57 -28.45
CA GLN A 565 -92.27 34.39 -29.73
C GLN A 565 -93.77 34.23 -29.53
N ASN A 566 -94.19 33.49 -28.47
CA ASN A 566 -95.60 33.35 -28.13
C ASN A 566 -96.22 34.67 -27.67
N VAL A 567 -95.47 35.50 -26.91
CA VAL A 567 -95.93 36.84 -26.53
C VAL A 567 -96.04 37.77 -27.75
N LEU A 568 -95.11 37.69 -28.72
CA LEU A 568 -95.21 38.45 -29.96
C LEU A 568 -96.40 38.01 -30.82
N ARG A 569 -96.75 36.71 -30.85
CA ARG A 569 -97.92 36.17 -31.52
C ARG A 569 -99.24 36.60 -30.85
N LEU A 570 -99.24 36.86 -29.53
CA LEU A 570 -100.40 37.36 -28.81
C LEU A 570 -100.64 38.87 -28.98
N LEU A 571 -99.63 39.61 -29.47
CA LEU A 571 -99.63 41.04 -29.71
C LEU A 571 -99.90 41.42 -31.19
N GLN A 572 -99.89 40.43 -32.07
CA GLN A 572 -100.34 40.56 -33.46
C GLN A 572 -101.75 40.11 -33.60
#